data_649b7a1e85f078c3eab5e59be1eb989d
#
_entry.id   649b7a1e85f078c3eab5e59be1eb989d
#
_cell.length_a   1.000
_cell.length_b   1.000
_cell.length_c   1.000
_cell.angle_alpha   90.00
_cell.angle_beta   90.00
_cell.angle_gamma   90.00
#
_symmetry.space_group_name_H-M   'P 1'
#
loop_
_entity.id
_entity.type
_entity.pdbx_description
1 polymer ?
#
loop_
_entity_poly.entity_id
_entity_poly.type
_entity_poly.pdbx_seq_one_letter_code
_entity_poly.pdbx_strand_id
1 'polypeptide(L)'
;KQEGAQVLVGGERASRPGELADGHYIQPTLFKGHNKMRIFQEEIFGPVLAVTTFKDEAEALEIANDTLFGLGAGVWSRNGNVAYRMGRAIKAGRVWTNCYHAYPAHASFGGYKESGIGRETHKVILDHYQQLKCVLVSYSESKLGFF
;
A
#
# COMPACT_ATOMS: atom_id res chain seq x y z
N LYS A 1 -20.49 -10.81 -4.87
CA LYS A 1 -21.47 -11.87 -5.19
C LYS A 1 -22.00 -11.71 -6.64
N GLN A 2 -22.39 -10.52 -7.07
CA GLN A 2 -22.96 -10.32 -8.42
C GLN A 2 -22.01 -10.69 -9.56
N GLU A 3 -20.71 -10.50 -9.37
CA GLU A 3 -19.67 -10.84 -10.35
C GLU A 3 -19.19 -12.31 -10.26
N GLY A 4 -19.85 -13.14 -9.44
CA GLY A 4 -19.51 -14.55 -9.29
C GLY A 4 -18.45 -14.87 -8.23
N ALA A 5 -18.06 -13.92 -7.39
CA ALA A 5 -17.15 -14.20 -6.28
C ALA A 5 -17.76 -15.20 -5.30
N GLN A 6 -17.00 -16.24 -4.99
CA GLN A 6 -17.40 -17.27 -4.04
C GLN A 6 -17.18 -16.79 -2.60
N VAL A 7 -18.21 -16.83 -1.78
CA VAL A 7 -18.10 -16.58 -0.35
C VAL A 7 -17.50 -17.80 0.34
N LEU A 8 -16.36 -17.67 0.96
CA LEU A 8 -15.72 -18.73 1.73
C LEU A 8 -16.10 -18.66 3.22
N VAL A 9 -16.19 -17.43 3.76
CA VAL A 9 -16.54 -17.15 5.15
C VAL A 9 -17.33 -15.85 5.21
N GLY A 10 -18.28 -15.73 6.11
CA GLY A 10 -19.05 -14.50 6.35
C GLY A 10 -19.95 -14.12 5.18
N GLY A 11 -19.87 -12.88 4.77
CA GLY A 11 -20.63 -12.36 3.63
C GLY A 11 -21.97 -11.73 3.98
N GLU A 12 -22.26 -11.58 5.26
CA GLU A 12 -23.52 -11.04 5.78
C GLU A 12 -23.29 -9.91 6.78
N ARG A 13 -24.33 -9.12 6.98
CA ARG A 13 -24.37 -8.14 8.06
C ARG A 13 -24.37 -8.87 9.40
N ALA A 14 -23.55 -8.42 10.33
CA ALA A 14 -23.58 -8.96 11.69
C ALA A 14 -24.70 -8.29 12.49
N SER A 15 -25.71 -9.05 12.88
CA SER A 15 -26.70 -8.57 13.85
C SER A 15 -26.10 -8.49 15.23
N ARG A 16 -26.39 -7.42 15.95
CA ARG A 16 -25.99 -7.19 17.34
C ARG A 16 -27.24 -6.84 18.17
N PRO A 17 -27.37 -7.38 19.39
CA PRO A 17 -28.50 -7.06 20.26
C PRO A 17 -28.33 -5.73 21.00
N GLY A 18 -29.44 -5.21 21.54
CA GLY A 18 -29.45 -4.04 22.42
C GLY A 18 -29.03 -2.76 21.72
N GLU A 19 -28.27 -1.94 22.41
CA GLU A 19 -27.82 -0.61 21.94
C GLU A 19 -26.98 -0.65 20.66
N LEU A 20 -26.47 -1.81 20.28
CA LEU A 20 -25.68 -2.00 19.08
C LEU A 20 -26.51 -2.39 17.85
N ALA A 21 -27.83 -2.55 17.98
CA ALA A 21 -28.71 -3.06 16.92
C ALA A 21 -28.68 -2.19 15.65
N ASP A 22 -28.56 -0.89 15.80
CA ASP A 22 -28.54 0.08 14.70
C ASP A 22 -27.15 0.33 14.10
N GLY A 23 -26.12 -0.34 14.62
CA GLY A 23 -24.75 -0.20 14.15
C GLY A 23 -24.51 -0.88 12.79
N HIS A 24 -23.47 -0.42 12.09
CA HIS A 24 -23.06 -0.95 10.79
C HIS A 24 -21.99 -2.06 10.97
N TYR A 25 -22.40 -3.22 11.41
CA TYR A 25 -21.50 -4.35 11.65
C TYR A 25 -21.53 -5.33 10.48
N ILE A 26 -20.35 -5.67 9.98
CA ILE A 26 -20.17 -6.67 8.92
C ILE A 26 -19.38 -7.84 9.52
N GLN A 27 -19.78 -9.06 9.19
CA GLN A 27 -19.02 -10.25 9.55
C GLN A 27 -17.65 -10.22 8.87
N PRO A 28 -16.57 -10.66 9.53
CA PRO A 28 -15.33 -10.95 8.84
C PRO A 28 -15.58 -11.87 7.65
N THR A 29 -15.19 -11.42 6.46
CA THR A 29 -15.61 -12.05 5.20
C THR A 29 -14.42 -12.41 4.33
N LEU A 30 -14.44 -13.60 3.77
CA LEU A 30 -13.50 -14.07 2.75
C LEU A 30 -14.24 -14.34 1.45
N PHE A 31 -13.75 -13.72 0.36
CA PHE A 31 -14.17 -14.03 -1.00
C PHE A 31 -13.04 -14.65 -1.79
N LYS A 32 -13.35 -15.69 -2.56
CA LYS A 32 -12.48 -16.21 -3.63
C LYS A 32 -13.00 -15.74 -4.98
N GLY A 33 -12.09 -15.25 -5.81
CA GLY A 33 -12.44 -14.78 -7.13
C GLY A 33 -11.23 -14.62 -8.04
N HIS A 34 -11.33 -13.76 -9.03
CA HIS A 34 -10.24 -13.42 -9.93
C HIS A 34 -9.99 -11.92 -9.94
N ASN A 35 -8.78 -11.53 -10.33
CA ASN A 35 -8.26 -10.18 -10.20
C ASN A 35 -9.09 -9.08 -10.89
N LYS A 36 -9.87 -9.42 -11.91
CA LYS A 36 -10.71 -8.44 -12.64
C LYS A 36 -12.05 -8.13 -11.97
N MET A 37 -12.38 -8.81 -10.89
CA MET A 37 -13.58 -8.50 -10.12
C MET A 37 -13.40 -7.19 -9.35
N ARG A 38 -14.47 -6.45 -9.19
CA ARG A 38 -14.49 -5.16 -8.49
C ARG A 38 -13.89 -5.22 -7.09
N ILE A 39 -14.14 -6.31 -6.34
CA ILE A 39 -13.61 -6.52 -4.98
C ILE A 39 -12.07 -6.67 -4.93
N PHE A 40 -11.40 -6.87 -6.07
CA PHE A 40 -9.94 -6.89 -6.18
C PHE A 40 -9.36 -5.56 -6.66
N GLN A 41 -10.19 -4.70 -7.25
CA GLN A 41 -9.75 -3.45 -7.88
C GLN A 41 -10.12 -2.22 -7.07
N GLU A 42 -11.15 -2.28 -6.25
CA GLU A 42 -11.60 -1.17 -5.40
C GLU A 42 -11.26 -1.43 -3.94
N GLU A 43 -10.96 -0.36 -3.21
CA GLU A 43 -10.74 -0.43 -1.77
C GLU A 43 -12.05 -0.63 -1.03
N ILE A 44 -12.17 -1.73 -0.29
CA ILE A 44 -13.41 -2.06 0.44
C ILE A 44 -13.50 -1.31 1.77
N PHE A 45 -12.35 -1.04 2.40
CA PHE A 45 -12.25 -0.36 3.69
C PHE A 45 -13.08 -1.00 4.81
N GLY A 46 -12.99 -2.33 4.93
CA GLY A 46 -13.75 -3.09 5.92
C GLY A 46 -13.17 -4.49 6.16
N PRO A 47 -13.80 -5.32 7.01
CA PRO A 47 -13.28 -6.63 7.40
C PRO A 47 -13.52 -7.67 6.30
N VAL A 48 -13.07 -7.40 5.09
CA VAL A 48 -13.28 -8.23 3.90
C VAL A 48 -11.96 -8.48 3.21
N LEU A 49 -11.65 -9.74 2.93
CA LEU A 49 -10.46 -10.16 2.20
C LEU A 49 -10.86 -10.85 0.90
N ALA A 50 -10.34 -10.37 -0.22
CA ALA A 50 -10.46 -10.99 -1.53
C ALA A 50 -9.21 -11.84 -1.79
N VAL A 51 -9.42 -13.11 -2.17
CA VAL A 51 -8.36 -14.09 -2.36
C VAL A 51 -8.43 -14.66 -3.78
N THR A 52 -7.28 -14.72 -4.43
CA THR A 52 -7.09 -15.39 -5.71
C THR A 52 -5.86 -16.29 -5.68
N THR A 53 -5.75 -17.19 -6.62
CA THR A 53 -4.58 -18.04 -6.79
C THR A 53 -3.77 -17.59 -7.99
N PHE A 54 -2.51 -17.97 -8.03
CA PHE A 54 -1.60 -17.78 -9.16
C PHE A 54 -0.86 -19.09 -9.44
N LYS A 55 -0.36 -19.24 -10.66
CA LYS A 55 0.36 -20.45 -11.10
C LYS A 55 1.87 -20.35 -10.91
N ASP A 56 2.43 -19.15 -11.04
CA ASP A 56 3.87 -18.90 -10.97
C ASP A 56 4.20 -17.49 -10.46
N GLU A 57 5.49 -17.19 -10.28
CA GLU A 57 5.99 -15.92 -9.79
C GLU A 57 5.61 -14.75 -10.72
N ALA A 58 5.59 -14.96 -12.03
CA ALA A 58 5.29 -13.93 -13.00
C ALA A 58 3.81 -13.49 -12.90
N GLU A 59 2.90 -14.46 -12.84
CA GLU A 59 1.48 -14.19 -12.67
C GLU A 59 1.18 -13.55 -11.31
N ALA A 60 1.84 -14.01 -10.23
CA ALA A 60 1.71 -13.38 -8.93
C ALA A 60 2.10 -11.89 -8.95
N LEU A 61 3.19 -11.56 -9.65
CA LEU A 61 3.65 -10.18 -9.79
C LEU A 61 2.70 -9.35 -10.66
N GLU A 62 2.19 -9.92 -11.75
CA GLU A 62 1.20 -9.27 -12.61
C GLU A 62 -0.05 -8.92 -11.80
N ILE A 63 -0.63 -9.89 -11.10
CA ILE A 63 -1.82 -9.68 -10.25
C ILE A 63 -1.56 -8.63 -9.17
N ALA A 64 -0.42 -8.70 -8.47
CA ALA A 64 -0.08 -7.76 -7.42
C ALA A 64 0.05 -6.30 -7.93
N ASN A 65 0.47 -6.14 -9.19
CA ASN A 65 0.66 -4.83 -9.80
C ASN A 65 -0.56 -4.33 -10.60
N ASP A 66 -1.52 -5.19 -10.89
CA ASP A 66 -2.73 -4.86 -11.66
C ASP A 66 -3.82 -4.25 -10.77
N THR A 67 -3.51 -3.07 -10.23
CA THR A 67 -4.40 -2.23 -9.42
C THR A 67 -3.99 -0.77 -9.56
N LEU A 68 -4.91 0.15 -9.32
CA LEU A 68 -4.64 1.59 -9.27
C LEU A 68 -3.86 1.99 -8.01
N PHE A 69 -3.84 1.14 -7.01
CA PHE A 69 -3.22 1.41 -5.71
C PHE A 69 -1.82 0.81 -5.59
N GLY A 70 -1.05 1.33 -4.64
CA GLY A 70 0.30 0.87 -4.36
C GLY A 70 0.82 1.39 -3.02
N LEU A 71 0.04 1.25 -1.93
CA LEU A 71 0.45 1.72 -0.61
C LEU A 71 1.43 0.74 0.03
N GLY A 72 1.00 -0.48 0.24
CA GLY A 72 1.79 -1.50 0.91
C GLY A 72 1.52 -2.89 0.35
N ALA A 73 2.51 -3.77 0.44
CA ALA A 73 2.41 -5.16 0.07
C ALA A 73 3.23 -6.06 0.99
N GLY A 74 2.86 -7.33 1.08
CA GLY A 74 3.59 -8.35 1.82
C GLY A 74 3.94 -9.53 0.95
N VAL A 75 5.15 -10.04 1.07
CA VAL A 75 5.63 -11.22 0.35
C VAL A 75 6.14 -12.25 1.35
N TRP A 76 5.67 -13.48 1.24
CA TRP A 76 6.18 -14.59 2.02
C TRP A 76 6.76 -15.67 1.12
N SER A 77 8.03 -15.98 1.30
CA SER A 77 8.70 -17.06 0.58
C SER A 77 9.86 -17.61 1.40
N ARG A 78 10.04 -18.94 1.36
CA ARG A 78 11.23 -19.58 1.89
C ARG A 78 12.46 -19.40 0.99
N ASN A 79 12.23 -19.08 -0.28
CA ASN A 79 13.31 -18.76 -1.22
C ASN A 79 13.63 -17.27 -1.13
N GLY A 80 14.76 -16.91 -0.52
CA GLY A 80 15.19 -15.54 -0.33
C GLY A 80 15.35 -14.75 -1.63
N ASN A 81 15.76 -15.40 -2.72
CA ASN A 81 15.87 -14.73 -4.03
C ASN A 81 14.50 -14.36 -4.60
N VAL A 82 13.51 -15.26 -4.48
CA VAL A 82 12.12 -14.96 -4.87
C VAL A 82 11.58 -13.82 -4.03
N ALA A 83 11.71 -13.91 -2.71
CA ALA A 83 11.25 -12.88 -1.78
C ALA A 83 11.84 -11.51 -2.11
N TYR A 84 13.13 -11.43 -2.40
CA TYR A 84 13.83 -10.20 -2.75
C TYR A 84 13.38 -9.64 -4.12
N ARG A 85 13.30 -10.48 -5.16
CA ARG A 85 12.85 -10.04 -6.49
C ARG A 85 11.42 -9.51 -6.46
N MET A 86 10.52 -10.26 -5.83
CA MET A 86 9.11 -9.85 -5.67
C MET A 86 9.01 -8.55 -4.89
N GLY A 87 9.73 -8.43 -3.77
CA GLY A 87 9.74 -7.22 -2.96
C GLY A 87 10.18 -5.98 -3.73
N ARG A 88 11.11 -6.13 -4.68
CA ARG A 88 11.56 -5.03 -5.55
C ARG A 88 10.63 -4.74 -6.72
N ALA A 89 9.95 -5.76 -7.24
CA ALA A 89 9.16 -5.66 -8.46
C ALA A 89 7.71 -5.23 -8.20
N ILE A 90 7.18 -5.43 -7.00
CA ILE A 90 5.86 -4.95 -6.61
C ILE A 90 5.87 -3.43 -6.55
N LYS A 91 4.92 -2.80 -7.25
CA LYS A 91 4.76 -1.35 -7.34
C LYS A 91 3.97 -0.80 -6.14
N ALA A 92 4.57 -0.90 -4.97
CA ALA A 92 4.04 -0.34 -3.73
C ALA A 92 5.13 0.48 -3.02
N GLY A 93 4.72 1.50 -2.29
CA GLY A 93 5.65 2.38 -1.58
C GLY A 93 6.35 1.69 -0.41
N ARG A 94 5.74 0.66 0.14
CA ARG A 94 6.34 -0.22 1.13
C ARG A 94 6.06 -1.69 0.81
N VAL A 95 7.10 -2.52 0.84
CA VAL A 95 6.95 -3.97 0.71
C VAL A 95 7.64 -4.65 1.88
N TRP A 96 6.88 -5.46 2.61
CA TRP A 96 7.39 -6.31 3.68
C TRP A 96 7.69 -7.70 3.13
N THR A 97 8.82 -8.25 3.52
CA THR A 97 9.23 -9.58 3.10
C THR A 97 9.39 -10.48 4.32
N ASN A 98 8.63 -11.56 4.38
CA ASN A 98 8.54 -12.48 5.52
C ASN A 98 8.23 -11.81 6.88
N CYS A 99 7.61 -10.63 6.82
CA CYS A 99 7.07 -9.88 7.94
C CYS A 99 5.90 -9.02 7.45
N TYR A 100 5.18 -8.39 8.35
CA TYR A 100 4.11 -7.45 8.00
C TYR A 100 3.92 -6.42 9.10
N HIS A 101 3.44 -5.22 8.75
CA HIS A 101 3.15 -4.11 9.66
C HIS A 101 4.34 -3.64 10.53
N ALA A 102 5.58 -3.84 10.09
CA ALA A 102 6.75 -3.23 10.73
C ALA A 102 6.97 -1.81 10.18
N TYR A 103 6.95 -0.80 11.06
CA TYR A 103 7.11 0.62 10.72
C TYR A 103 8.29 1.26 11.48
N PRO A 104 9.52 0.93 11.12
CA PRO A 104 10.67 1.57 11.76
C PRO A 104 10.77 3.04 11.35
N ALA A 105 11.05 3.91 12.34
CA ALA A 105 11.10 5.36 12.13
C ALA A 105 12.15 5.81 11.10
N HIS A 106 13.15 5.00 10.87
CA HIS A 106 14.24 5.26 9.90
C HIS A 106 13.93 4.82 8.47
N ALA A 107 12.75 4.29 8.20
CA ALA A 107 12.31 3.89 6.87
C ALA A 107 11.09 4.71 6.44
N SER A 108 11.14 5.30 5.25
CA SER A 108 10.04 6.10 4.73
C SER A 108 8.79 5.25 4.46
N PHE A 109 7.62 5.84 4.67
CA PHE A 109 6.33 5.26 4.37
C PHE A 109 5.54 6.18 3.43
N GLY A 110 4.82 5.61 2.49
CA GLY A 110 3.94 6.32 1.57
C GLY A 110 3.59 5.49 0.36
N GLY A 111 2.65 5.97 -0.44
CA GLY A 111 2.08 5.25 -1.57
C GLY A 111 2.78 5.45 -2.90
N TYR A 112 2.56 4.51 -3.80
CA TYR A 112 2.72 4.65 -5.25
C TYR A 112 1.35 4.80 -5.89
N LYS A 113 1.31 5.17 -7.15
CA LYS A 113 0.09 5.29 -7.95
C LYS A 113 -0.94 6.19 -7.24
N GLU A 114 -2.21 5.80 -7.22
CA GLU A 114 -3.29 6.57 -6.58
C GLU A 114 -3.31 6.49 -5.05
N SER A 115 -2.45 5.67 -4.44
CA SER A 115 -2.29 5.66 -2.99
C SER A 115 -1.57 6.87 -2.42
N GLY A 116 -1.01 7.74 -3.26
CA GLY A 116 -0.44 9.02 -2.86
C GLY A 116 0.99 9.26 -3.34
N ILE A 117 1.45 10.48 -3.19
CA ILE A 117 2.77 10.95 -3.66
C ILE A 117 3.73 11.33 -2.54
N GLY A 118 3.21 11.65 -1.36
CA GLY A 118 4.03 12.03 -0.21
C GLY A 118 4.74 10.86 0.45
N ARG A 119 5.65 11.18 1.36
CA ARG A 119 6.31 10.21 2.22
C ARG A 119 6.29 10.69 3.65
N GLU A 120 6.05 9.77 4.58
CA GLU A 120 6.12 9.97 6.01
C GLU A 120 7.36 9.29 6.59
N THR A 121 7.70 9.61 7.82
CA THR A 121 8.86 9.09 8.55
C THR A 121 10.18 9.33 7.83
N HIS A 122 11.32 8.91 8.42
CA HIS A 122 12.66 9.14 7.89
C HIS A 122 12.93 10.64 7.63
N LYS A 123 14.05 10.96 7.01
CA LYS A 123 14.43 12.33 6.68
C LYS A 123 13.51 13.01 5.68
N VAL A 124 12.84 12.21 4.84
CA VAL A 124 11.95 12.70 3.78
C VAL A 124 10.80 13.53 4.32
N ILE A 125 10.31 13.23 5.54
CA ILE A 125 9.22 14.00 6.16
C ILE A 125 9.61 15.46 6.39
N LEU A 126 10.89 15.76 6.63
CA LEU A 126 11.36 17.13 6.86
C LEU A 126 11.15 18.01 5.63
N ASP A 127 11.24 17.45 4.43
CA ASP A 127 11.04 18.19 3.17
C ASP A 127 9.61 18.75 3.06
N HIS A 128 8.64 18.15 3.76
CA HIS A 128 7.25 18.60 3.80
C HIS A 128 7.01 19.74 4.82
N TYR A 129 7.89 19.88 5.81
CA TYR A 129 7.75 20.87 6.89
C TYR A 129 8.79 21.98 6.83
N GLN A 130 9.70 21.95 5.87
CA GLN A 130 10.78 22.92 5.71
C GLN A 130 10.81 23.49 4.30
N GLN A 131 11.37 24.67 4.17
CA GLN A 131 11.66 25.29 2.88
C GLN A 131 13.16 25.58 2.77
N LEU A 132 13.72 25.25 1.63
CA LEU A 132 15.11 25.58 1.33
C LEU A 132 15.23 27.04 0.99
N LYS A 133 16.20 27.73 1.60
CA LYS A 133 16.60 29.10 1.27
C LYS A 133 18.10 29.12 0.96
N CYS A 134 18.44 29.61 -0.20
CA CYS A 134 19.83 29.94 -0.52
C CYS A 134 20.11 31.38 -0.11
N VAL A 135 21.12 31.60 0.73
CA VAL A 135 21.59 32.92 1.12
C VAL A 135 23.06 33.03 0.71
N LEU A 136 23.34 33.91 -0.24
CA LEU A 136 24.69 34.23 -0.68
C LEU A 136 25.04 35.60 -0.16
N VAL A 137 26.14 35.67 0.59
CA VAL A 137 26.67 36.94 1.09
C VAL A 137 28.08 37.11 0.57
N SER A 138 28.33 38.17 -0.19
CA SER A 138 29.66 38.51 -0.65
C SER A 138 30.30 39.51 0.32
N TYR A 139 31.53 39.24 0.71
CA TYR A 139 32.42 40.16 1.41
C TYR A 139 33.49 40.76 0.46
N SER A 140 33.34 40.53 -0.85
CA SER A 140 34.26 41.08 -1.85
C SER A 140 34.02 42.58 -2.02
N GLU A 141 35.09 43.37 -1.96
CA GLU A 141 35.08 44.81 -2.28
C GLU A 141 35.11 45.06 -3.79
N SER A 142 35.37 44.04 -4.59
CA SER A 142 35.38 44.10 -6.04
C SER A 142 34.08 43.62 -6.66
N LYS A 143 33.79 44.06 -7.91
CA LYS A 143 32.63 43.57 -8.68
C LYS A 143 32.71 42.09 -8.89
N LEU A 144 31.57 41.38 -8.76
CA LEU A 144 31.46 39.93 -8.94
C LEU A 144 31.42 39.53 -10.40
N GLY A 145 31.49 40.46 -11.34
CA GLY A 145 31.65 40.16 -12.77
C GLY A 145 30.36 39.78 -13.52
N PHE A 146 29.21 39.96 -12.92
CA PHE A 146 27.95 39.66 -13.57
C PHE A 146 27.32 40.83 -14.31
N PHE A 147 27.80 42.08 -14.06
CA PHE A 147 27.35 43.33 -14.68
C PHE A 147 28.51 44.30 -14.84
#